data_e0a64d17b3d0ba80679c50fa146f09dd
#
_entry.id   e0a64d17b3d0ba80679c50fa146f09dd
#
_cell.length_a   1.000
_cell.length_b   1.000
_cell.length_c   1.000
_cell.angle_alpha   90.00
_cell.angle_beta   90.00
_cell.angle_gamma   90.00
#
_symmetry.space_group_name_H-M   'P 1'
#
loop_
_entity.id
_entity.type
_entity.pdbx_description
1 polymer ?
#
loop_
_entity_poly.entity_id
_entity_poly.type
_entity_poly.pdbx_seq_one_letter_code
_entity_poly.pdbx_strand_id
1 'polypeptide(L)'
;MDTKTLRCGLLGRKLGHSYSPAIHERLADYSYRLFEVEPEDLGAFLQEGAFDGLNVTIPYKKDVIPYCAELSDTARAIGAVNTLVRRADGTLWGDNTDAYGFSMLVQSSGADIAGKKALVFGSGGASATAQYVLRQLGAREVVVISRHGEDNYENLDRHADAQIAVNTTPVGMYPNTGVSPVDLHRLPRLEAALDVVYNPARTEFLLQAEARGLRRANGLLMLAAQAKKSCEDFTGEPVDDAKIFSITKALEAQMHNVILIGMPGSGKTTIGTLVAKRLGRTFVDADSVLEREAGMPIPEIFRLEGEAGFRRRETAVLAELGRQSGLVLATGGGSVTREENYPLLHQNGEIFCLQRALERLPSAGRPVSQALGAQTIYAQRKPLYARFADAMIDNNGTPEAAAAQILEVLGCSC
;
A
#
# COMPACT_ATOMS: atom_id res chain seq x y z
N MET A 1 15.79 31.71 -2.51
CA MET A 1 16.86 30.85 -3.08
C MET A 1 16.35 30.28 -4.39
N ASP A 2 17.21 30.22 -5.40
CA ASP A 2 16.84 29.52 -6.64
C ASP A 2 16.80 28.00 -6.34
N THR A 3 15.60 27.41 -6.32
CA THR A 3 15.38 26.00 -5.98
C THR A 3 16.10 25.04 -6.92
N LYS A 4 16.43 25.47 -8.14
CA LYS A 4 17.18 24.67 -9.13
C LYS A 4 18.60 24.32 -8.69
N THR A 5 19.16 25.06 -7.75
CA THR A 5 20.52 24.83 -7.25
C THR A 5 20.57 23.90 -6.04
N LEU A 6 19.44 23.63 -5.37
CA LEU A 6 19.42 22.76 -4.18
C LEU A 6 19.73 21.31 -4.50
N ARG A 7 20.55 20.70 -3.65
CA ARG A 7 20.96 19.29 -3.71
C ARG A 7 20.34 18.58 -2.52
N CYS A 8 19.22 17.90 -2.74
CA CYS A 8 18.51 17.17 -1.72
C CYS A 8 18.58 15.66 -1.93
N GLY A 9 18.17 14.91 -0.93
CA GLY A 9 18.10 13.46 -1.09
C GLY A 9 17.60 12.69 0.13
N LEU A 10 17.59 11.36 0.00
CA LEU A 10 17.25 10.43 1.06
C LEU A 10 18.51 9.74 1.55
N LEU A 11 18.80 9.84 2.84
CA LEU A 11 19.89 9.16 3.53
C LEU A 11 19.36 7.91 4.24
N GLY A 12 19.98 6.77 3.97
CA GLY A 12 19.72 5.51 4.64
C GLY A 12 20.83 4.50 4.41
N ARG A 13 20.77 3.34 5.04
CA ARG A 13 21.78 2.30 4.84
C ARG A 13 21.53 1.49 3.55
N LYS A 14 20.26 1.14 3.29
CA LYS A 14 19.80 0.47 2.07
C LYS A 14 18.45 1.06 1.71
N LEU A 15 18.34 1.59 0.52
CA LEU A 15 17.18 2.38 0.10
C LEU A 15 16.30 1.66 -0.95
N GLY A 16 16.85 0.63 -1.63
CA GLY A 16 16.10 -0.18 -2.58
C GLY A 16 15.25 0.65 -3.55
N HIS A 17 13.98 0.30 -3.70
CA HIS A 17 13.01 1.06 -4.50
C HIS A 17 12.25 2.05 -3.62
N SER A 18 12.77 3.28 -3.52
CA SER A 18 12.12 4.37 -2.80
C SER A 18 11.28 5.23 -3.73
N TYR A 19 10.05 5.58 -3.30
CA TYR A 19 9.20 6.55 -4.00
C TYR A 19 9.59 8.01 -3.75
N SER A 20 10.48 8.28 -2.78
CA SER A 20 10.87 9.65 -2.42
C SER A 20 11.37 10.49 -3.61
N PRO A 21 12.23 10.00 -4.52
CA PRO A 21 12.64 10.78 -5.68
C PRO A 21 11.45 11.23 -6.55
N ALA A 22 10.56 10.31 -6.89
CA ALA A 22 9.38 10.60 -7.72
C ALA A 22 8.38 11.55 -7.05
N ILE A 23 8.31 11.56 -5.73
CA ILE A 23 7.50 12.50 -4.94
C ILE A 23 8.13 13.88 -4.96
N HIS A 24 9.41 13.98 -4.63
CA HIS A 24 10.12 15.27 -4.55
C HIS A 24 10.24 15.96 -5.91
N GLU A 25 10.40 15.22 -7.02
CA GLU A 25 10.34 15.73 -8.38
C GLU A 25 9.02 16.45 -8.73
N ARG A 26 7.91 16.03 -8.09
CA ARG A 26 6.60 16.67 -8.26
C ARG A 26 6.36 17.85 -7.32
N LEU A 27 7.14 17.95 -6.24
CA LEU A 27 6.99 19.01 -5.23
C LEU A 27 7.67 20.29 -5.64
N ALA A 28 8.93 20.22 -6.09
CA ALA A 28 9.72 21.39 -6.50
C ALA A 28 10.86 21.01 -7.47
N ASP A 29 11.42 22.02 -8.12
CA ASP A 29 12.51 21.88 -9.11
C ASP A 29 13.88 21.93 -8.41
N TYR A 30 14.28 20.81 -7.77
CA TYR A 30 15.61 20.59 -7.21
C TYR A 30 16.08 19.15 -7.45
N SER A 31 17.39 18.89 -7.32
CA SER A 31 17.88 17.53 -7.45
C SER A 31 17.58 16.72 -6.20
N TYR A 32 17.07 15.48 -6.37
CA TYR A 32 16.83 14.58 -5.26
C TYR A 32 17.45 13.20 -5.54
N ARG A 33 18.39 12.78 -4.66
CA ARG A 33 19.19 11.56 -4.84
C ARG A 33 19.07 10.63 -3.66
N LEU A 34 19.39 9.36 -3.87
CA LEU A 34 19.50 8.36 -2.82
C LEU A 34 20.96 8.28 -2.35
N PHE A 35 21.18 8.37 -1.04
CA PHE A 35 22.49 8.27 -0.41
C PHE A 35 22.48 7.04 0.49
N GLU A 36 23.07 5.95 0.01
CA GLU A 36 23.32 4.75 0.80
C GLU A 36 24.69 4.89 1.48
N VAL A 37 24.69 4.97 2.80
CA VAL A 37 25.86 5.23 3.62
C VAL A 37 25.96 4.16 4.70
N GLU A 38 27.13 3.57 4.92
CA GLU A 38 27.32 2.64 6.01
C GLU A 38 27.50 3.40 7.37
N PRO A 39 27.18 2.79 8.51
CA PRO A 39 27.20 3.48 9.81
C PRO A 39 28.53 4.14 10.16
N GLU A 40 29.64 3.52 9.82
CA GLU A 40 31.00 4.03 10.04
C GLU A 40 31.31 5.30 9.26
N ASP A 41 30.67 5.50 8.11
CA ASP A 41 30.88 6.64 7.20
C ASP A 41 29.91 7.80 7.46
N LEU A 42 28.88 7.60 8.31
CA LEU A 42 27.81 8.58 8.54
C LEU A 42 28.35 9.94 8.97
N GLY A 43 29.31 9.98 9.89
CA GLY A 43 29.89 11.22 10.42
C GLY A 43 30.60 12.01 9.34
N ALA A 44 31.47 11.37 8.57
CA ALA A 44 32.20 12.00 7.46
C ALA A 44 31.22 12.51 6.40
N PHE A 45 30.21 11.71 6.02
CA PHE A 45 29.18 12.09 5.07
C PHE A 45 28.41 13.35 5.51
N LEU A 46 28.02 13.43 6.79
CA LEU A 46 27.26 14.58 7.30
C LEU A 46 28.12 15.85 7.40
N GLN A 47 29.42 15.73 7.65
CA GLN A 47 30.34 16.87 7.73
C GLN A 47 30.77 17.39 6.36
N GLU A 48 31.17 16.49 5.47
CA GLU A 48 31.77 16.80 4.17
C GLU A 48 30.74 16.78 3.02
N GLY A 49 29.57 16.18 3.24
CA GLY A 49 28.60 15.90 2.20
C GLY A 49 28.08 17.13 1.49
N ALA A 50 28.08 17.03 0.17
CA ALA A 50 27.61 18.06 -0.74
C ALA A 50 26.07 18.02 -0.89
N PHE A 51 25.35 18.31 0.19
CA PHE A 51 23.88 18.38 0.22
C PHE A 51 23.42 19.65 0.92
N ASP A 52 22.23 20.09 0.58
CA ASP A 52 21.55 21.25 1.17
C ASP A 52 20.37 20.80 2.06
N GLY A 53 19.72 19.67 1.70
CA GLY A 53 18.65 19.04 2.48
C GLY A 53 18.64 17.51 2.36
N LEU A 54 18.35 16.81 3.46
CA LEU A 54 18.23 15.36 3.47
C LEU A 54 16.98 14.91 4.21
N ASN A 55 16.23 14.00 3.61
CA ASN A 55 15.41 13.10 4.41
C ASN A 55 16.28 12.00 4.98
N VAL A 56 15.95 11.53 6.18
CA VAL A 56 16.69 10.49 6.89
C VAL A 56 15.76 9.32 7.20
N THR A 57 16.18 8.11 6.83
CA THR A 57 15.43 6.90 7.14
C THR A 57 16.27 5.91 7.97
N ILE A 58 15.75 4.71 8.14
CA ILE A 58 16.38 3.63 8.91
C ILE A 58 17.80 3.36 8.40
N PRO A 59 18.78 3.19 9.31
CA PRO A 59 18.63 3.20 10.78
C PRO A 59 18.88 4.57 11.44
N TYR A 60 19.19 5.62 10.71
CA TYR A 60 19.90 6.82 11.11
C TYR A 60 19.09 7.92 11.80
N LYS A 61 17.76 7.77 11.95
CA LYS A 61 16.87 8.82 12.51
C LYS A 61 17.28 9.32 13.92
N LYS A 62 17.97 8.50 14.70
CA LYS A 62 18.53 8.90 16.00
C LYS A 62 20.02 9.26 15.92
N ASP A 63 20.74 8.58 15.03
CA ASP A 63 22.20 8.71 14.94
C ASP A 63 22.61 10.06 14.34
N VAL A 64 21.73 10.75 13.60
CA VAL A 64 22.01 12.09 13.06
C VAL A 64 21.82 13.22 14.09
N ILE A 65 21.14 12.96 15.21
CA ILE A 65 20.85 13.98 16.24
C ILE A 65 22.13 14.68 16.76
N PRO A 66 23.22 13.96 17.10
CA PRO A 66 24.45 14.59 17.59
C PRO A 66 25.12 15.54 16.59
N TYR A 67 24.78 15.46 15.31
CA TYR A 67 25.34 16.33 14.26
C TYR A 67 24.49 17.58 14.02
N CYS A 68 23.30 17.68 14.64
CA CYS A 68 22.43 18.84 14.52
C CYS A 68 22.82 19.91 15.54
N ALA A 69 23.09 21.13 15.08
CA ALA A 69 23.31 22.28 15.97
C ALA A 69 22.00 22.70 16.67
N GLU A 70 20.86 22.43 16.02
CA GLU A 70 19.54 22.75 16.55
C GLU A 70 18.52 21.72 16.06
N LEU A 71 17.53 21.44 16.89
CA LEU A 71 16.38 20.60 16.55
C LEU A 71 15.09 21.41 16.64
N SER A 72 14.13 21.09 15.77
CA SER A 72 12.76 21.56 15.97
C SER A 72 12.17 21.04 17.29
N ASP A 73 11.14 21.69 17.79
CA ASP A 73 10.45 21.23 19.00
C ASP A 73 9.84 19.84 18.80
N THR A 74 9.35 19.55 17.58
CA THR A 74 8.81 18.25 17.19
C THR A 74 9.90 17.18 17.23
N ALA A 75 11.04 17.39 16.59
CA ALA A 75 12.15 16.42 16.57
C ALA A 75 12.70 16.17 17.98
N ARG A 76 12.78 17.22 18.80
CA ARG A 76 13.22 17.14 20.21
C ARG A 76 12.25 16.32 21.05
N ALA A 77 10.95 16.56 20.90
CA ALA A 77 9.92 15.84 21.65
C ALA A 77 9.82 14.37 21.25
N ILE A 78 10.01 14.03 19.96
CA ILE A 78 9.96 12.66 19.45
C ILE A 78 11.28 11.92 19.74
N GLY A 79 12.42 12.64 19.79
CA GLY A 79 13.75 12.04 19.93
C GLY A 79 14.22 11.32 18.66
N ALA A 80 13.78 11.79 17.48
CA ALA A 80 14.18 11.28 16.17
C ALA A 80 14.08 12.37 15.11
N VAL A 81 14.99 12.36 14.14
CA VAL A 81 15.09 13.30 13.02
C VAL A 81 14.88 12.52 11.72
N ASN A 82 13.98 12.96 10.86
CA ASN A 82 13.81 12.44 9.51
C ASN A 82 14.09 13.47 8.42
N THR A 83 14.41 14.73 8.80
CA THR A 83 14.71 15.81 7.88
C THR A 83 15.88 16.63 8.42
N LEU A 84 16.90 16.86 7.60
CA LEU A 84 18.06 17.70 7.88
C LEU A 84 18.13 18.82 6.86
N VAL A 85 18.38 20.03 7.33
CA VAL A 85 18.63 21.21 6.47
C VAL A 85 19.99 21.80 6.83
N ARG A 86 20.84 22.00 5.84
CA ARG A 86 22.11 22.69 6.00
C ARG A 86 21.89 24.21 5.93
N ARG A 87 22.20 24.89 7.00
CA ARG A 87 22.10 26.36 7.10
C ARG A 87 23.26 27.05 6.36
N ALA A 88 23.10 28.34 6.13
CA ALA A 88 24.10 29.15 5.45
C ALA A 88 25.47 29.18 6.17
N ASP A 89 25.49 29.00 7.49
CA ASP A 89 26.70 28.92 8.31
C ASP A 89 27.34 27.50 8.30
N GLY A 90 26.76 26.55 7.53
CA GLY A 90 27.22 25.17 7.43
C GLY A 90 26.68 24.23 8.51
N THR A 91 26.01 24.73 9.53
CA THR A 91 25.39 23.89 10.58
C THR A 91 24.18 23.12 10.07
N LEU A 92 23.84 22.03 10.76
CA LEU A 92 22.65 21.24 10.45
C LEU A 92 21.52 21.57 11.43
N TRP A 93 20.33 21.78 10.86
CA TRP A 93 19.08 21.84 11.60
C TRP A 93 18.28 20.55 11.33
N GLY A 94 17.68 19.99 12.38
CA GLY A 94 16.94 18.74 12.30
C GLY A 94 15.46 18.88 12.62
N ASP A 95 14.60 18.27 11.80
CA ASP A 95 13.16 18.18 12.03
C ASP A 95 12.64 16.75 11.93
N ASN A 96 11.38 16.56 12.35
CA ASN A 96 10.63 15.32 12.19
C ASN A 96 9.32 15.56 11.44
N THR A 97 9.39 15.55 10.12
CA THR A 97 8.24 15.77 9.24
C THR A 97 7.29 14.55 9.17
N ASP A 98 7.70 13.39 9.69
CA ASP A 98 6.81 12.22 9.85
C ASP A 98 5.62 12.56 10.76
N ALA A 99 5.79 13.49 11.72
CA ALA A 99 4.69 13.93 12.59
C ALA A 99 3.57 14.61 11.80
N TYR A 100 3.94 15.51 10.88
CA TYR A 100 2.98 16.12 9.97
C TYR A 100 2.31 15.05 9.08
N GLY A 101 3.13 14.16 8.50
CA GLY A 101 2.62 13.05 7.68
C GLY A 101 1.62 12.15 8.42
N PHE A 102 1.95 11.76 9.65
CA PHE A 102 1.06 10.93 10.45
C PHE A 102 -0.21 11.68 10.88
N SER A 103 -0.14 12.98 11.15
CA SER A 103 -1.34 13.80 11.41
C SER A 103 -2.29 13.80 10.21
N MET A 104 -1.75 13.93 9.00
CA MET A 104 -2.53 13.86 7.75
C MET A 104 -3.16 12.47 7.54
N LEU A 105 -2.44 11.39 7.89
CA LEU A 105 -2.98 10.03 7.85
C LEU A 105 -4.17 9.88 8.81
N VAL A 106 -4.04 10.34 10.05
CA VAL A 106 -5.14 10.31 11.02
C VAL A 106 -6.35 11.09 10.50
N GLN A 107 -6.12 12.32 10.02
CA GLN A 107 -7.18 13.17 9.50
C GLN A 107 -7.91 12.52 8.32
N SER A 108 -7.18 11.94 7.37
CA SER A 108 -7.76 11.29 6.18
C SER A 108 -8.62 10.08 6.53
N SER A 109 -8.30 9.36 7.61
CA SER A 109 -9.08 8.22 8.08
C SER A 109 -10.45 8.63 8.64
N GLY A 110 -10.61 9.90 9.01
CA GLY A 110 -11.76 10.40 9.76
C GLY A 110 -11.85 9.85 11.19
N ALA A 111 -10.78 9.27 11.74
CA ALA A 111 -10.76 8.79 13.11
C ALA A 111 -10.78 9.96 14.09
N ASP A 112 -11.67 9.88 15.07
CA ASP A 112 -11.67 10.79 16.22
C ASP A 112 -10.73 10.22 17.29
N ILE A 113 -9.74 10.98 17.71
CA ILE A 113 -8.69 10.53 18.65
C ILE A 113 -8.94 11.06 20.08
N ALA A 114 -9.61 12.22 20.19
CA ALA A 114 -9.75 12.90 21.47
C ALA A 114 -10.47 12.01 22.51
N GLY A 115 -9.89 11.89 23.69
CA GLY A 115 -10.43 11.11 24.81
C GLY A 115 -10.38 9.59 24.64
N LYS A 116 -9.79 9.07 23.56
CA LYS A 116 -9.74 7.63 23.27
C LYS A 116 -8.43 6.99 23.70
N LYS A 117 -8.49 5.67 23.92
CA LYS A 117 -7.32 4.84 24.14
C LYS A 117 -6.81 4.31 22.82
N ALA A 118 -5.53 4.53 22.55
CA ALA A 118 -4.85 4.11 21.33
C ALA A 118 -3.76 3.09 21.63
N LEU A 119 -3.70 2.01 20.84
CA LEU A 119 -2.62 1.03 20.85
C LEU A 119 -1.71 1.28 19.66
N VAL A 120 -0.41 1.36 19.90
CA VAL A 120 0.63 1.52 18.89
C VAL A 120 1.46 0.24 18.87
N PHE A 121 1.33 -0.53 17.80
CA PHE A 121 2.10 -1.76 17.59
C PHE A 121 3.49 -1.43 17.04
N GLY A 122 4.53 -1.81 17.78
CA GLY A 122 5.93 -1.51 17.46
C GLY A 122 6.54 -0.46 18.37
N SER A 123 7.89 -0.44 18.45
CA SER A 123 8.67 0.44 19.34
C SER A 123 9.77 1.23 18.60
N GLY A 124 9.70 1.33 17.27
CA GLY A 124 10.68 2.04 16.44
C GLY A 124 10.39 3.55 16.31
N GLY A 125 11.09 4.22 15.39
CA GLY A 125 10.94 5.66 15.12
C GLY A 125 9.52 6.05 14.71
N ALA A 126 8.85 5.28 13.85
CA ALA A 126 7.45 5.52 13.47
C ALA A 126 6.50 5.41 14.67
N SER A 127 6.78 4.49 15.62
CA SER A 127 6.02 4.38 16.86
C SER A 127 6.14 5.63 17.73
N ALA A 128 7.36 6.16 17.90
CA ALA A 128 7.58 7.40 18.65
C ALA A 128 6.81 8.58 18.04
N THR A 129 6.84 8.69 16.71
CA THR A 129 6.06 9.70 15.96
C THR A 129 4.55 9.53 16.18
N ALA A 130 4.02 8.31 16.02
CA ALA A 130 2.61 8.03 16.23
C ALA A 130 2.17 8.36 17.66
N GLN A 131 2.95 7.97 18.68
CA GLN A 131 2.67 8.29 20.08
C GLN A 131 2.61 9.80 20.33
N TYR A 132 3.58 10.55 19.78
CA TYR A 132 3.62 12.00 19.89
C TYR A 132 2.35 12.63 19.33
N VAL A 133 2.02 12.30 18.08
CA VAL A 133 0.85 12.88 17.39
C VAL A 133 -0.45 12.49 18.07
N LEU A 134 -0.64 11.24 18.47
CA LEU A 134 -1.85 10.80 19.15
C LEU A 134 -2.07 11.55 20.47
N ARG A 135 -1.00 11.82 21.23
CA ARG A 135 -1.07 12.64 22.46
C ARG A 135 -1.43 14.10 22.13
N GLN A 136 -0.85 14.68 21.08
CA GLN A 136 -1.18 16.04 20.62
C GLN A 136 -2.65 16.15 20.17
N LEU A 137 -3.21 15.09 19.60
CA LEU A 137 -4.62 15.01 19.20
C LEU A 137 -5.56 14.69 20.38
N GLY A 138 -5.05 14.65 21.60
CA GLY A 138 -5.85 14.50 22.81
C GLY A 138 -6.24 13.06 23.13
N ALA A 139 -5.49 12.05 22.67
CA ALA A 139 -5.70 10.68 23.14
C ALA A 139 -5.63 10.60 24.67
N ARG A 140 -6.62 9.93 25.30
CA ARG A 140 -6.65 9.75 26.76
C ARG A 140 -5.48 8.91 27.24
N GLU A 141 -5.13 7.89 26.47
CA GLU A 141 -4.10 6.93 26.78
C GLU A 141 -3.47 6.42 25.48
N VAL A 142 -2.14 6.33 25.44
CA VAL A 142 -1.39 5.75 24.32
C VAL A 142 -0.49 4.66 24.86
N VAL A 143 -0.79 3.41 24.52
CA VAL A 143 -0.06 2.21 24.93
C VAL A 143 0.75 1.65 23.78
N VAL A 144 2.00 1.34 24.02
CA VAL A 144 2.88 0.71 23.03
C VAL A 144 2.89 -0.79 23.24
N ILE A 145 2.48 -1.53 22.23
CA ILE A 145 2.54 -2.99 22.20
C ILE A 145 3.81 -3.42 21.45
N SER A 146 4.73 -4.07 22.15
CA SER A 146 5.99 -4.53 21.55
C SER A 146 6.40 -5.90 22.06
N ARG A 147 7.32 -6.56 21.36
CA ARG A 147 7.77 -7.93 21.72
C ARG A 147 8.43 -8.05 23.10
N HIS A 148 9.04 -6.96 23.57
CA HIS A 148 9.85 -6.93 24.79
C HIS A 148 9.37 -5.82 25.75
N GLY A 149 8.19 -5.22 25.52
CA GLY A 149 7.58 -4.23 26.40
C GLY A 149 6.83 -4.87 27.57
N GLU A 150 6.49 -4.06 28.56
CA GLU A 150 5.56 -4.44 29.65
C GLU A 150 4.20 -4.83 29.04
N ASP A 151 3.72 -4.01 28.11
CA ASP A 151 2.57 -4.31 27.27
C ASP A 151 3.04 -4.96 25.97
N ASN A 152 2.58 -6.17 25.72
CA ASN A 152 3.05 -7.01 24.62
C ASN A 152 1.90 -7.81 23.99
N TYR A 153 2.21 -8.59 22.97
CA TYR A 153 1.20 -9.35 22.21
C TYR A 153 0.54 -10.47 23.02
N GLU A 154 1.17 -10.96 24.10
CA GLU A 154 0.63 -12.02 24.94
C GLU A 154 -0.45 -11.47 25.90
N ASN A 155 -0.21 -10.27 26.45
CA ASN A 155 -1.12 -9.63 27.42
C ASN A 155 -2.06 -8.58 26.81
N LEU A 156 -2.20 -8.57 25.48
CA LEU A 156 -3.02 -7.58 24.72
C LEU A 156 -4.47 -7.45 25.23
N ASP A 157 -5.03 -8.53 25.77
CA ASP A 157 -6.42 -8.54 26.24
C ASP A 157 -6.67 -7.57 27.43
N ARG A 158 -5.62 -7.12 28.11
CA ARG A 158 -5.69 -6.03 29.10
C ARG A 158 -6.16 -4.71 28.49
N HIS A 159 -6.04 -4.59 27.18
CA HIS A 159 -6.37 -3.39 26.41
C HIS A 159 -7.57 -3.59 25.48
N ALA A 160 -8.45 -4.56 25.77
CA ALA A 160 -9.65 -4.84 24.98
C ALA A 160 -10.63 -3.63 24.90
N ASP A 161 -10.43 -2.61 25.75
CA ASP A 161 -11.16 -1.35 25.76
C ASP A 161 -10.62 -0.30 24.75
N ALA A 162 -9.55 -0.59 24.03
CA ALA A 162 -8.94 0.35 23.08
C ALA A 162 -9.87 0.63 21.89
N GLN A 163 -9.91 1.89 21.46
CA GLN A 163 -10.71 2.35 20.34
C GLN A 163 -9.87 2.57 19.07
N ILE A 164 -8.58 2.82 19.20
CA ILE A 164 -7.67 3.10 18.08
C ILE A 164 -6.54 2.08 18.07
N ALA A 165 -6.25 1.51 16.91
CA ALA A 165 -5.11 0.64 16.68
C ALA A 165 -4.22 1.22 15.58
N VAL A 166 -2.92 1.29 15.81
CA VAL A 166 -1.94 1.82 14.86
C VAL A 166 -0.82 0.81 14.65
N ASN A 167 -0.68 0.29 13.44
CA ASN A 167 0.48 -0.53 13.07
C ASN A 167 1.64 0.39 12.66
N THR A 168 2.74 0.33 13.40
CA THR A 168 4.00 1.01 13.07
C THR A 168 5.14 0.01 12.85
N THR A 169 4.80 -1.28 12.73
CA THR A 169 5.74 -2.36 12.42
C THR A 169 5.82 -2.61 10.91
N PRO A 170 6.85 -3.31 10.41
CA PRO A 170 6.89 -3.77 9.02
C PRO A 170 6.05 -5.04 8.76
N VAL A 171 5.28 -5.53 9.75
CA VAL A 171 4.45 -6.73 9.59
C VAL A 171 3.35 -6.47 8.57
N GLY A 172 3.21 -7.35 7.60
CA GLY A 172 2.26 -7.21 6.51
C GLY A 172 2.76 -6.42 5.30
N MET A 173 3.96 -5.81 5.39
CA MET A 173 4.58 -5.10 4.26
C MET A 173 5.12 -6.08 3.21
N TYR A 174 5.04 -5.72 1.94
CA TYR A 174 5.68 -6.44 0.84
C TYR A 174 7.18 -6.68 1.11
N PRO A 175 7.75 -7.86 0.82
CA PRO A 175 7.11 -9.01 0.16
C PRO A 175 6.33 -9.95 1.11
N ASN A 176 6.35 -9.73 2.41
CA ASN A 176 5.76 -10.61 3.43
C ASN A 176 4.32 -10.18 3.76
N THR A 177 3.44 -10.18 2.75
CA THR A 177 2.02 -9.80 2.89
C THR A 177 1.18 -10.92 3.49
N GLY A 178 -0.11 -10.65 3.78
CA GLY A 178 -1.06 -11.65 4.29
C GLY A 178 -0.88 -11.98 5.77
N VAL A 179 -0.12 -11.17 6.50
CA VAL A 179 0.05 -11.30 7.96
C VAL A 179 -0.29 -9.98 8.66
N SER A 180 -0.85 -10.07 9.85
CA SER A 180 -1.18 -8.93 10.70
C SER A 180 -0.36 -8.98 11.99
N PRO A 181 0.05 -7.84 12.56
CA PRO A 181 0.71 -7.81 13.86
C PRO A 181 -0.21 -8.33 14.98
N VAL A 182 -1.52 -8.26 14.78
CA VAL A 182 -2.52 -8.63 15.79
C VAL A 182 -3.80 -9.09 15.11
N ASP A 183 -4.54 -10.01 15.74
CA ASP A 183 -5.94 -10.28 15.40
C ASP A 183 -6.82 -9.18 16.01
N LEU A 184 -7.44 -8.35 15.16
CA LEU A 184 -8.28 -7.24 15.60
C LEU A 184 -9.56 -7.70 16.31
N HIS A 185 -9.98 -8.97 16.21
CA HIS A 185 -11.11 -9.49 16.99
C HIS A 185 -10.84 -9.51 18.49
N ARG A 186 -9.55 -9.52 18.93
CA ARG A 186 -9.17 -9.36 20.33
C ARG A 186 -9.44 -7.97 20.89
N LEU A 187 -9.77 -7.00 20.03
CA LEU A 187 -10.01 -5.60 20.37
C LEU A 187 -11.44 -5.20 19.96
N PRO A 188 -12.48 -5.65 20.69
CA PRO A 188 -13.88 -5.53 20.28
C PRO A 188 -14.38 -4.08 20.21
N ARG A 189 -13.73 -3.14 20.89
CA ARG A 189 -14.14 -1.72 20.95
C ARG A 189 -13.45 -0.82 19.93
N LEU A 190 -12.66 -1.40 18.99
CA LEU A 190 -12.01 -0.61 17.96
C LEU A 190 -13.01 0.14 17.09
N GLU A 191 -12.68 1.39 16.81
CA GLU A 191 -13.37 2.30 15.91
C GLU A 191 -12.51 2.64 14.68
N ALA A 192 -11.17 2.57 14.84
CA ALA A 192 -10.24 2.85 13.76
C ALA A 192 -8.98 1.98 13.82
N ALA A 193 -8.46 1.65 12.65
CA ALA A 193 -7.17 0.98 12.44
C ALA A 193 -6.34 1.75 11.40
N LEU A 194 -5.15 2.18 11.78
CA LEU A 194 -4.24 2.97 10.98
C LEU A 194 -2.95 2.18 10.75
N ASP A 195 -2.43 2.21 9.53
CA ASP A 195 -1.21 1.49 9.19
C ASP A 195 -0.20 2.42 8.53
N VAL A 196 1.04 2.47 9.00
CA VAL A 196 2.10 3.23 8.33
C VAL A 196 2.65 2.50 7.10
N VAL A 197 2.34 1.22 6.95
CA VAL A 197 2.61 0.46 5.73
C VAL A 197 1.68 0.95 4.62
N TYR A 198 2.23 1.09 3.42
CA TYR A 198 1.49 1.52 2.22
C TYR A 198 1.61 0.54 1.04
N ASN A 199 2.46 -0.46 1.14
CA ASN A 199 2.59 -1.53 0.17
C ASN A 199 2.59 -2.90 0.88
N PRO A 200 1.51 -3.68 0.75
CA PRO A 200 0.34 -3.47 -0.09
C PRO A 200 -0.55 -2.32 0.42
N ALA A 201 -1.47 -1.87 -0.45
CA ALA A 201 -2.43 -0.81 -0.11
C ALA A 201 -3.35 -1.17 1.05
N ARG A 202 -3.71 -2.46 1.17
CA ARG A 202 -4.51 -3.04 2.25
C ARG A 202 -3.71 -4.21 2.84
N THR A 203 -2.99 -3.96 3.93
CA THR A 203 -2.36 -5.04 4.70
C THR A 203 -3.43 -5.95 5.33
N GLU A 204 -3.07 -7.14 5.76
CA GLU A 204 -4.00 -8.01 6.50
C GLU A 204 -4.62 -7.31 7.72
N PHE A 205 -3.88 -6.42 8.37
CA PHE A 205 -4.36 -5.58 9.45
C PHE A 205 -5.51 -4.66 8.99
N LEU A 206 -5.37 -4.02 7.82
CA LEU A 206 -6.41 -3.15 7.24
C LEU A 206 -7.57 -3.95 6.64
N LEU A 207 -7.34 -5.15 6.10
CA LEU A 207 -8.40 -6.04 5.61
C LEU A 207 -9.31 -6.52 6.75
N GLN A 208 -8.75 -6.85 7.93
CA GLN A 208 -9.53 -7.16 9.12
C GLN A 208 -10.37 -5.95 9.59
N ALA A 209 -9.79 -4.74 9.52
CA ALA A 209 -10.51 -3.50 9.83
C ALA A 209 -11.66 -3.25 8.85
N GLU A 210 -11.43 -3.49 7.56
CA GLU A 210 -12.43 -3.37 6.50
C GLU A 210 -13.61 -4.33 6.72
N ALA A 211 -13.33 -5.60 6.99
CA ALA A 211 -14.35 -6.61 7.27
C ALA A 211 -15.23 -6.25 8.47
N ARG A 212 -14.72 -5.45 9.40
CA ARG A 212 -15.43 -4.94 10.58
C ARG A 212 -16.08 -3.56 10.37
N GLY A 213 -15.93 -2.96 9.18
CA GLY A 213 -16.46 -1.61 8.91
C GLY A 213 -15.78 -0.49 9.71
N LEU A 214 -14.53 -0.70 10.19
CA LEU A 214 -13.79 0.29 10.94
C LEU A 214 -13.25 1.40 10.02
N ARG A 215 -13.06 2.60 10.57
CA ARG A 215 -12.30 3.66 9.91
C ARG A 215 -10.87 3.18 9.71
N ARG A 216 -10.29 3.45 8.55
CA ARG A 216 -8.95 2.95 8.22
C ARG A 216 -8.22 3.87 7.27
N ALA A 217 -6.88 3.87 7.36
CA ALA A 217 -6.00 4.51 6.39
C ALA A 217 -4.65 3.78 6.36
N ASN A 218 -4.03 3.74 5.17
CA ASN A 218 -2.66 3.27 4.98
C ASN A 218 -1.66 4.43 4.95
N GLY A 219 -0.36 4.11 4.94
CA GLY A 219 0.72 5.08 5.04
C GLY A 219 1.02 5.91 3.79
N LEU A 220 0.29 5.76 2.69
CA LEU A 220 0.67 6.41 1.43
C LEU A 220 0.50 7.93 1.49
N LEU A 221 -0.60 8.41 2.10
CA LEU A 221 -0.80 9.84 2.32
C LEU A 221 0.26 10.42 3.28
N MET A 222 0.61 9.67 4.33
CA MET A 222 1.69 10.03 5.24
C MET A 222 3.01 10.21 4.49
N LEU A 223 3.32 9.31 3.55
CA LEU A 223 4.53 9.35 2.74
C LEU A 223 4.59 10.63 1.88
N ALA A 224 3.48 11.01 1.23
CA ALA A 224 3.43 12.23 0.43
C ALA A 224 3.47 13.50 1.31
N ALA A 225 2.76 13.50 2.42
CA ALA A 225 2.64 14.66 3.31
C ALA A 225 3.98 14.98 4.01
N GLN A 226 4.69 13.98 4.55
CA GLN A 226 6.01 14.22 5.16
C GLN A 226 7.02 14.75 4.14
N ALA A 227 6.96 14.29 2.88
CA ALA A 227 7.84 14.77 1.82
C ALA A 227 7.51 16.23 1.43
N LYS A 228 6.22 16.60 1.39
CA LYS A 228 5.79 17.98 1.19
C LYS A 228 6.34 18.90 2.30
N LYS A 229 6.22 18.48 3.56
CA LYS A 229 6.74 19.23 4.68
C LYS A 229 8.27 19.35 4.64
N SER A 230 8.98 18.27 4.30
CA SER A 230 10.44 18.33 4.08
C SER A 230 10.82 19.26 2.93
N CYS A 231 10.03 19.30 1.84
CA CYS A 231 10.26 20.22 0.73
C CYS A 231 10.16 21.68 1.20
N GLU A 232 9.19 22.03 2.04
CA GLU A 232 9.09 23.37 2.66
C GLU A 232 10.31 23.70 3.51
N ASP A 233 10.78 22.74 4.30
CA ASP A 233 11.97 22.92 5.13
C ASP A 233 13.24 23.10 4.29
N PHE A 234 13.37 22.40 3.15
CA PHE A 234 14.51 22.53 2.23
C PHE A 234 14.53 23.86 1.49
N THR A 235 13.36 24.33 1.05
CA THR A 235 13.24 25.51 0.19
C THR A 235 13.00 26.81 0.97
N GLY A 236 12.45 26.72 2.17
CA GLY A 236 11.92 27.85 2.93
C GLY A 236 10.62 28.42 2.36
N GLU A 237 10.02 27.76 1.36
CA GLU A 237 8.82 28.22 0.66
C GLU A 237 7.63 27.31 0.96
N PRO A 238 6.42 27.84 1.14
CA PRO A 238 5.24 27.03 1.36
C PRO A 238 4.85 26.24 0.09
N VAL A 239 4.38 25.02 0.27
CA VAL A 239 3.87 24.15 -0.78
C VAL A 239 2.38 23.89 -0.56
N ASP A 240 1.56 24.03 -1.58
CA ASP A 240 0.11 23.79 -1.50
C ASP A 240 -0.20 22.34 -1.08
N ASP A 241 -1.03 22.19 -0.07
CA ASP A 241 -1.48 20.87 0.44
C ASP A 241 -2.23 20.06 -0.62
N ALA A 242 -2.83 20.69 -1.64
CA ALA A 242 -3.44 19.99 -2.77
C ALA A 242 -2.44 19.07 -3.51
N LYS A 243 -1.14 19.38 -3.46
CA LYS A 243 -0.09 18.52 -4.01
C LYS A 243 0.00 17.18 -3.28
N ILE A 244 -0.25 17.13 -1.97
CA ILE A 244 -0.25 15.88 -1.20
C ILE A 244 -1.25 14.90 -1.83
N PHE A 245 -2.50 15.35 -2.04
CA PHE A 245 -3.57 14.50 -2.57
C PHE A 245 -3.32 14.10 -4.03
N SER A 246 -2.83 15.03 -4.85
CA SER A 246 -2.52 14.74 -6.25
C SER A 246 -1.37 13.74 -6.40
N ILE A 247 -0.33 13.85 -5.58
CA ILE A 247 0.81 12.92 -5.54
C ILE A 247 0.35 11.55 -5.04
N THR A 248 -0.42 11.50 -3.94
CA THR A 248 -0.97 10.26 -3.40
C THR A 248 -1.80 9.53 -4.46
N LYS A 249 -2.73 10.21 -5.11
CA LYS A 249 -3.56 9.64 -6.19
C LYS A 249 -2.71 9.10 -7.34
N ALA A 250 -1.67 9.82 -7.73
CA ALA A 250 -0.78 9.37 -8.81
C ALA A 250 0.04 8.13 -8.42
N LEU A 251 0.47 8.02 -7.16
CA LEU A 251 1.15 6.83 -6.65
C LEU A 251 0.20 5.64 -6.53
N GLU A 252 -1.01 5.83 -6.01
CA GLU A 252 -2.06 4.81 -6.00
C GLU A 252 -2.31 4.26 -7.39
N ALA A 253 -2.48 5.16 -8.36
CA ALA A 253 -2.67 4.79 -9.75
C ALA A 253 -1.49 3.99 -10.34
N GLN A 254 -0.26 4.15 -9.85
CA GLN A 254 0.90 3.36 -10.27
C GLN A 254 1.03 2.03 -9.55
N MET A 255 0.64 1.98 -8.28
CA MET A 255 0.87 0.83 -7.39
C MET A 255 -0.25 -0.20 -7.47
N HIS A 256 -1.52 0.23 -7.56
CA HIS A 256 -2.65 -0.69 -7.55
C HIS A 256 -2.70 -1.54 -8.82
N ASN A 257 -2.97 -2.82 -8.64
CA ASN A 257 -3.25 -3.73 -9.74
C ASN A 257 -4.67 -3.51 -10.29
N VAL A 258 -4.82 -3.67 -11.58
CA VAL A 258 -6.14 -3.76 -12.23
C VAL A 258 -6.47 -5.24 -12.41
N ILE A 259 -7.44 -5.73 -11.67
CA ILE A 259 -7.76 -7.15 -11.63
C ILE A 259 -9.07 -7.42 -12.36
N LEU A 260 -9.03 -8.31 -13.35
CA LEU A 260 -10.18 -8.67 -14.16
C LEU A 260 -10.70 -10.05 -13.76
N ILE A 261 -11.94 -10.08 -13.28
CA ILE A 261 -12.70 -11.31 -13.00
C ILE A 261 -13.89 -11.41 -13.96
N GLY A 262 -14.54 -12.57 -13.99
CA GLY A 262 -15.74 -12.80 -14.82
C GLY A 262 -15.75 -14.19 -15.43
N MET A 263 -16.85 -14.54 -16.06
CA MET A 263 -17.08 -15.85 -16.69
C MET A 263 -15.95 -16.24 -17.65
N PRO A 264 -15.67 -17.52 -17.80
CA PRO A 264 -14.81 -18.00 -18.88
C PRO A 264 -15.31 -17.46 -20.24
N GLY A 265 -14.42 -16.79 -21.01
CA GLY A 265 -14.79 -16.18 -22.29
C GLY A 265 -15.44 -14.80 -22.22
N SER A 266 -15.50 -14.18 -21.05
CA SER A 266 -15.99 -12.80 -20.91
C SER A 266 -15.07 -11.73 -21.54
N GLY A 267 -13.88 -12.09 -22.03
CA GLY A 267 -12.97 -11.18 -22.72
C GLY A 267 -11.85 -10.61 -21.85
N LYS A 268 -11.59 -11.20 -20.68
CA LYS A 268 -10.57 -10.71 -19.72
C LYS A 268 -9.19 -10.49 -20.36
N THR A 269 -8.70 -11.46 -21.12
CA THR A 269 -7.40 -11.36 -21.78
C THR A 269 -7.37 -10.23 -22.81
N THR A 270 -8.40 -10.09 -23.65
CA THR A 270 -8.50 -9.05 -24.68
C THR A 270 -8.56 -7.67 -24.04
N ILE A 271 -9.47 -7.46 -23.09
CA ILE A 271 -9.65 -6.18 -22.41
C ILE A 271 -8.45 -5.84 -21.53
N GLY A 272 -7.91 -6.84 -20.82
CA GLY A 272 -6.71 -6.67 -19.99
C GLY A 272 -5.51 -6.20 -20.81
N THR A 273 -5.29 -6.77 -21.99
CA THR A 273 -4.23 -6.33 -22.90
C THR A 273 -4.42 -4.88 -23.36
N LEU A 274 -5.68 -4.47 -23.68
CA LEU A 274 -5.99 -3.09 -24.06
C LEU A 274 -5.77 -2.12 -22.92
N VAL A 275 -6.25 -2.45 -21.72
CA VAL A 275 -6.05 -1.62 -20.51
C VAL A 275 -4.56 -1.50 -20.18
N ALA A 276 -3.82 -2.61 -20.19
CA ALA A 276 -2.39 -2.62 -19.93
C ALA A 276 -1.62 -1.72 -20.91
N LYS A 277 -1.94 -1.80 -22.20
CA LYS A 277 -1.33 -0.93 -23.24
C LYS A 277 -1.60 0.55 -22.97
N ARG A 278 -2.84 0.91 -22.59
CA ARG A 278 -3.21 2.31 -22.32
C ARG A 278 -2.57 2.86 -21.05
N LEU A 279 -2.40 2.01 -20.02
CA LEU A 279 -1.76 2.39 -18.76
C LEU A 279 -0.22 2.28 -18.79
N GLY A 280 0.37 1.74 -19.85
CA GLY A 280 1.81 1.45 -19.92
C GLY A 280 2.26 0.37 -18.91
N ARG A 281 1.38 -0.61 -18.59
CA ARG A 281 1.62 -1.63 -17.57
C ARG A 281 1.79 -3.02 -18.16
N THR A 282 2.35 -3.92 -17.36
CA THR A 282 2.45 -5.35 -17.72
C THR A 282 1.09 -6.02 -17.57
N PHE A 283 0.64 -6.71 -18.65
CA PHE A 283 -0.49 -7.61 -18.61
C PHE A 283 -0.04 -9.01 -18.20
N VAL A 284 -0.77 -9.64 -17.27
CA VAL A 284 -0.53 -11.01 -16.81
C VAL A 284 -1.84 -11.80 -16.84
N ASP A 285 -1.81 -12.99 -17.44
CA ASP A 285 -2.92 -13.95 -17.38
C ASP A 285 -2.54 -15.05 -16.36
N ALA A 286 -3.31 -15.16 -15.29
CA ALA A 286 -3.03 -16.09 -14.19
C ALA A 286 -3.06 -17.56 -14.65
N ASP A 287 -3.95 -17.92 -15.60
CA ASP A 287 -4.02 -19.27 -16.14
C ASP A 287 -2.72 -19.61 -16.89
N SER A 288 -2.16 -18.67 -17.66
CA SER A 288 -0.89 -18.85 -18.37
C SER A 288 0.31 -18.96 -17.40
N VAL A 289 0.30 -18.24 -16.30
CA VAL A 289 1.33 -18.35 -15.25
C VAL A 289 1.25 -19.74 -14.61
N LEU A 290 0.05 -20.19 -14.27
CA LEU A 290 -0.21 -21.50 -13.67
C LEU A 290 0.30 -22.63 -14.56
N GLU A 291 0.00 -22.61 -15.86
CA GLU A 291 0.48 -23.63 -16.82
C GLU A 291 2.02 -23.64 -16.93
N ARG A 292 2.61 -22.46 -16.96
CA ARG A 292 4.08 -22.32 -17.02
C ARG A 292 4.74 -22.88 -15.74
N GLU A 293 4.22 -22.58 -14.56
CA GLU A 293 4.74 -23.09 -13.30
C GLU A 293 4.50 -24.59 -13.11
N ALA A 294 3.36 -25.08 -13.58
CA ALA A 294 3.04 -26.51 -13.54
C ALA A 294 3.82 -27.32 -14.58
N GLY A 295 4.38 -26.68 -15.63
CA GLY A 295 5.02 -27.35 -16.75
C GLY A 295 4.06 -28.21 -17.61
N MET A 296 2.73 -27.98 -17.47
CA MET A 296 1.69 -28.73 -18.18
C MET A 296 0.43 -27.88 -18.36
N PRO A 297 -0.40 -28.18 -19.39
CA PRO A 297 -1.65 -27.45 -19.61
C PRO A 297 -2.71 -27.75 -18.54
N ILE A 298 -3.63 -26.80 -18.31
CA ILE A 298 -4.70 -26.90 -17.31
C ILE A 298 -5.52 -28.19 -17.42
N PRO A 299 -5.93 -28.68 -18.61
CA PRO A 299 -6.63 -29.95 -18.71
C PRO A 299 -5.88 -31.15 -18.12
N GLU A 300 -4.56 -31.15 -18.23
CA GLU A 300 -3.72 -32.22 -17.69
C GLU A 300 -3.63 -32.12 -16.16
N ILE A 301 -3.57 -30.88 -15.60
CA ILE A 301 -3.65 -30.66 -14.15
C ILE A 301 -4.97 -31.21 -13.59
N PHE A 302 -6.09 -30.93 -14.26
CA PHE A 302 -7.39 -31.47 -13.87
C PHE A 302 -7.42 -33.01 -13.93
N ARG A 303 -6.78 -33.60 -14.96
CA ARG A 303 -6.71 -35.07 -15.10
C ARG A 303 -5.88 -35.72 -13.98
N LEU A 304 -4.77 -35.11 -13.59
CA LEU A 304 -3.82 -35.66 -12.61
C LEU A 304 -4.19 -35.34 -11.16
N GLU A 305 -4.64 -34.11 -10.88
CA GLU A 305 -4.83 -33.61 -9.52
C GLU A 305 -6.31 -33.30 -9.18
N GLY A 306 -7.21 -33.40 -10.16
CA GLY A 306 -8.61 -33.02 -10.02
C GLY A 306 -8.81 -31.51 -9.83
N GLU A 307 -10.05 -31.08 -9.63
CA GLU A 307 -10.40 -29.69 -9.41
C GLU A 307 -9.73 -29.13 -8.15
N ALA A 308 -9.70 -29.90 -7.07
CA ALA A 308 -9.09 -29.45 -5.82
C ALA A 308 -7.59 -29.15 -5.96
N GLY A 309 -6.85 -29.94 -6.74
CA GLY A 309 -5.45 -29.71 -7.04
C GLY A 309 -5.25 -28.45 -7.87
N PHE A 310 -6.03 -28.30 -8.93
CA PHE A 310 -6.03 -27.08 -9.75
C PHE A 310 -6.29 -25.82 -8.90
N ARG A 311 -7.32 -25.85 -8.04
CA ARG A 311 -7.66 -24.70 -7.19
C ARG A 311 -6.56 -24.32 -6.20
N ARG A 312 -5.83 -25.28 -5.63
CA ARG A 312 -4.67 -24.99 -4.78
C ARG A 312 -3.56 -24.25 -5.55
N ARG A 313 -3.28 -24.69 -6.79
CA ARG A 313 -2.31 -24.04 -7.67
C ARG A 313 -2.77 -22.63 -8.07
N GLU A 314 -4.05 -22.48 -8.45
CA GLU A 314 -4.65 -21.19 -8.78
C GLU A 314 -4.50 -20.20 -7.61
N THR A 315 -4.85 -20.61 -6.38
CA THR A 315 -4.69 -19.76 -5.18
C THR A 315 -3.23 -19.38 -4.95
N ALA A 316 -2.27 -20.30 -5.12
CA ALA A 316 -0.84 -20.00 -4.96
C ALA A 316 -0.34 -18.96 -5.99
N VAL A 317 -0.74 -19.10 -7.25
CA VAL A 317 -0.42 -18.12 -8.31
C VAL A 317 -1.05 -16.76 -8.02
N LEU A 318 -2.31 -16.73 -7.59
CA LEU A 318 -2.99 -15.48 -7.23
C LEU A 318 -2.34 -14.80 -6.01
N ALA A 319 -1.85 -15.57 -5.03
CA ALA A 319 -1.10 -15.03 -3.89
C ALA A 319 0.20 -14.35 -4.34
N GLU A 320 0.93 -14.95 -5.29
CA GLU A 320 2.17 -14.37 -5.81
C GLU A 320 1.90 -13.11 -6.66
N LEU A 321 0.90 -13.16 -7.54
CA LEU A 321 0.57 -12.04 -8.44
C LEU A 321 -0.12 -10.90 -7.68
N GLY A 322 -1.01 -11.20 -6.75
CA GLY A 322 -1.79 -10.19 -6.02
C GLY A 322 -0.96 -9.31 -5.08
N ARG A 323 0.22 -9.79 -4.62
CA ARG A 323 1.12 -8.97 -3.80
C ARG A 323 2.02 -8.03 -4.62
N GLN A 324 2.15 -8.27 -5.94
CA GLN A 324 2.90 -7.38 -6.82
C GLN A 324 2.13 -6.07 -7.06
N SER A 325 2.80 -5.07 -7.62
CA SER A 325 2.25 -3.74 -7.84
C SER A 325 2.23 -3.38 -9.32
N GLY A 326 1.21 -2.64 -9.75
CA GLY A 326 1.14 -2.02 -11.08
C GLY A 326 0.84 -2.99 -12.22
N LEU A 327 0.27 -4.16 -11.93
CA LEU A 327 -0.12 -5.15 -12.96
C LEU A 327 -1.54 -4.90 -13.47
N VAL A 328 -1.81 -5.39 -14.68
CA VAL A 328 -3.14 -5.70 -15.18
C VAL A 328 -3.27 -7.23 -15.20
N LEU A 329 -4.08 -7.79 -14.31
CA LEU A 329 -4.18 -9.22 -14.05
C LEU A 329 -5.53 -9.77 -14.50
N ALA A 330 -5.53 -10.73 -15.41
CA ALA A 330 -6.70 -11.54 -15.71
C ALA A 330 -6.68 -12.84 -14.88
N THR A 331 -7.76 -13.12 -14.17
CA THR A 331 -7.88 -14.35 -13.36
C THR A 331 -8.61 -15.46 -14.11
N GLY A 332 -8.48 -16.71 -13.65
CA GLY A 332 -9.35 -17.80 -14.06
C GLY A 332 -10.82 -17.53 -13.74
N GLY A 333 -11.75 -18.00 -14.58
CA GLY A 333 -13.19 -17.75 -14.38
C GLY A 333 -13.79 -18.38 -13.12
N GLY A 334 -13.06 -19.29 -12.47
CA GLY A 334 -13.47 -19.92 -11.22
C GLY A 334 -12.75 -19.41 -9.97
N SER A 335 -11.86 -18.43 -10.10
CA SER A 335 -11.07 -17.87 -8.99
C SER A 335 -11.94 -17.39 -7.82
N VAL A 336 -13.14 -16.87 -8.11
CA VAL A 336 -14.11 -16.39 -7.12
C VAL A 336 -14.81 -17.51 -6.31
N THR A 337 -14.62 -18.77 -6.69
CA THR A 337 -15.25 -19.89 -5.95
C THR A 337 -14.53 -20.22 -4.64
N ARG A 338 -13.34 -19.68 -4.44
CA ARG A 338 -12.59 -19.77 -3.18
C ARG A 338 -12.52 -18.39 -2.53
N GLU A 339 -13.15 -18.26 -1.38
CA GLU A 339 -13.23 -16.99 -0.65
C GLU A 339 -11.85 -16.46 -0.27
N GLU A 340 -10.91 -17.34 0.02
CA GLU A 340 -9.52 -17.02 0.35
C GLU A 340 -8.77 -16.28 -0.77
N ASN A 341 -9.26 -16.34 -2.02
CA ASN A 341 -8.66 -15.58 -3.12
C ASN A 341 -9.01 -14.08 -3.06
N TYR A 342 -10.10 -13.71 -2.38
CA TYR A 342 -10.50 -12.31 -2.28
C TYR A 342 -9.42 -11.43 -1.63
N PRO A 343 -8.96 -11.69 -0.38
CA PRO A 343 -7.92 -10.87 0.23
C PRO A 343 -6.61 -10.88 -0.56
N LEU A 344 -6.25 -11.99 -1.23
CA LEU A 344 -5.05 -12.08 -2.05
C LEU A 344 -5.08 -11.11 -3.23
N LEU A 345 -6.24 -10.92 -3.86
CA LEU A 345 -6.45 -9.99 -4.96
C LEU A 345 -6.67 -8.56 -4.45
N HIS A 346 -7.53 -8.40 -3.44
CA HIS A 346 -7.97 -7.11 -2.93
C HIS A 346 -6.88 -6.35 -2.16
N GLN A 347 -5.87 -7.04 -1.60
CA GLN A 347 -4.80 -6.40 -0.81
C GLN A 347 -4.10 -5.25 -1.56
N ASN A 348 -3.91 -5.39 -2.88
CA ASN A 348 -3.21 -4.38 -3.69
C ASN A 348 -3.86 -4.16 -5.06
N GLY A 349 -5.13 -4.48 -5.20
CA GLY A 349 -5.84 -4.39 -6.48
C GLY A 349 -7.23 -3.80 -6.39
N GLU A 350 -7.69 -3.31 -7.52
CA GLU A 350 -9.08 -2.95 -7.79
C GLU A 350 -9.67 -3.99 -8.74
N ILE A 351 -10.78 -4.61 -8.34
CA ILE A 351 -11.34 -5.80 -8.98
C ILE A 351 -12.52 -5.42 -9.86
N PHE A 352 -12.36 -5.61 -11.17
CA PHE A 352 -13.36 -5.34 -12.20
C PHE A 352 -13.99 -6.64 -12.70
N CYS A 353 -15.31 -6.76 -12.58
CA CYS A 353 -16.02 -7.89 -13.12
C CYS A 353 -16.55 -7.61 -14.53
N LEU A 354 -16.05 -8.35 -15.53
CA LEU A 354 -16.53 -8.23 -16.90
C LEU A 354 -17.85 -9.01 -17.08
N GLN A 355 -18.92 -8.27 -17.37
CA GLN A 355 -20.25 -8.80 -17.67
C GLN A 355 -20.42 -8.97 -19.18
N ARG A 356 -20.77 -10.19 -19.61
CA ARG A 356 -21.07 -10.51 -21.00
C ARG A 356 -22.29 -11.43 -21.07
N ALA A 357 -23.18 -11.16 -22.01
CA ALA A 357 -24.35 -11.98 -22.23
C ALA A 357 -23.96 -13.44 -22.51
N LEU A 358 -24.69 -14.38 -21.92
CA LEU A 358 -24.36 -15.82 -21.96
C LEU A 358 -24.28 -16.35 -23.38
N GLU A 359 -25.15 -15.85 -24.26
CA GLU A 359 -25.25 -16.24 -25.68
C GLU A 359 -23.98 -15.84 -26.47
N ARG A 360 -23.20 -14.91 -25.93
CA ARG A 360 -21.95 -14.41 -26.54
C ARG A 360 -20.70 -15.09 -25.95
N LEU A 361 -20.87 -15.98 -24.98
CA LEU A 361 -19.72 -16.68 -24.37
C LEU A 361 -19.34 -17.90 -25.22
N PRO A 362 -18.06 -18.04 -25.64
CA PRO A 362 -17.60 -19.21 -26.37
C PRO A 362 -17.61 -20.45 -25.46
N SER A 363 -18.09 -21.58 -25.96
CA SER A 363 -18.26 -22.82 -25.22
C SER A 363 -17.09 -23.84 -25.39
N ALA A 364 -16.25 -23.68 -26.39
CA ALA A 364 -15.18 -24.63 -26.73
C ALA A 364 -13.97 -24.57 -25.77
N GLY A 365 -13.37 -25.72 -25.46
CA GLY A 365 -12.06 -25.80 -24.76
C GLY A 365 -12.06 -25.60 -23.25
N ARG A 366 -13.22 -25.77 -22.54
CA ARG A 366 -13.33 -25.48 -21.12
C ARG A 366 -13.96 -26.62 -20.33
N PRO A 367 -13.16 -27.45 -19.61
CA PRO A 367 -13.63 -28.69 -18.98
C PRO A 367 -14.85 -28.52 -18.07
N VAL A 368 -14.84 -27.54 -17.16
CA VAL A 368 -15.95 -27.31 -16.22
C VAL A 368 -17.18 -26.75 -16.92
N SER A 369 -17.03 -25.87 -17.89
CA SER A 369 -18.16 -25.31 -18.67
C SER A 369 -18.81 -26.36 -19.57
N GLN A 370 -18.04 -27.31 -20.06
CA GLN A 370 -18.56 -28.45 -20.85
C GLN A 370 -19.32 -29.42 -19.99
N ALA A 371 -18.90 -29.68 -18.76
CA ALA A 371 -19.52 -30.63 -17.86
C ALA A 371 -20.84 -30.16 -17.23
N LEU A 372 -20.91 -28.85 -16.84
CA LEU A 372 -22.04 -28.30 -16.07
C LEU A 372 -22.97 -27.38 -16.88
N GLY A 373 -22.54 -26.95 -18.06
CA GLY A 373 -23.26 -25.94 -18.86
C GLY A 373 -23.02 -24.48 -18.37
N ALA A 374 -22.91 -23.57 -19.32
CA ALA A 374 -22.58 -22.16 -19.02
C ALA A 374 -23.63 -21.45 -18.14
N GLN A 375 -24.90 -21.79 -18.31
CA GLN A 375 -26.00 -21.17 -17.57
C GLN A 375 -26.00 -21.57 -16.08
N THR A 376 -25.75 -22.84 -15.77
CA THR A 376 -25.62 -23.33 -14.39
C THR A 376 -24.43 -22.69 -13.68
N ILE A 377 -23.28 -22.65 -14.34
CA ILE A 377 -22.06 -22.04 -13.78
C ILE A 377 -22.28 -20.55 -13.54
N TYR A 378 -22.93 -19.84 -14.46
CA TYR A 378 -23.23 -18.42 -14.29
C TYR A 378 -24.15 -18.19 -13.10
N ALA A 379 -25.23 -18.97 -12.96
CA ALA A 379 -26.13 -18.82 -11.82
C ALA A 379 -25.43 -19.03 -10.47
N GLN A 380 -24.54 -20.01 -10.39
CA GLN A 380 -23.74 -20.27 -9.18
C GLN A 380 -22.71 -19.16 -8.88
N ARG A 381 -22.05 -18.60 -9.92
CA ARG A 381 -20.93 -17.67 -9.75
C ARG A 381 -21.34 -16.20 -9.75
N LYS A 382 -22.49 -15.84 -10.27
CA LYS A 382 -22.98 -14.46 -10.31
C LYS A 382 -22.92 -13.75 -8.95
N PRO A 383 -23.42 -14.33 -7.84
CA PRO A 383 -23.31 -13.69 -6.53
C PRO A 383 -21.87 -13.59 -6.04
N LEU A 384 -20.99 -14.53 -6.39
CA LEU A 384 -19.57 -14.50 -6.03
C LEU A 384 -18.81 -13.39 -6.78
N TYR A 385 -19.09 -13.23 -8.08
CA TYR A 385 -18.53 -12.10 -8.84
C TYR A 385 -18.95 -10.75 -8.25
N ALA A 386 -20.23 -10.60 -7.90
CA ALA A 386 -20.73 -9.37 -7.29
C ALA A 386 -20.08 -9.07 -5.93
N ARG A 387 -19.75 -10.13 -5.15
CA ARG A 387 -19.07 -9.99 -3.86
C ARG A 387 -17.60 -9.59 -4.00
N PHE A 388 -16.92 -10.08 -5.03
CA PHE A 388 -15.50 -9.81 -5.25
C PHE A 388 -15.25 -8.46 -5.95
N ALA A 389 -16.19 -8.00 -6.77
CA ALA A 389 -15.99 -6.86 -7.65
C ALA A 389 -16.13 -5.53 -6.92
N ASP A 390 -15.15 -4.64 -7.11
CA ASP A 390 -15.28 -3.23 -6.76
C ASP A 390 -16.13 -2.48 -7.81
N ALA A 391 -16.07 -2.91 -9.09
CA ALA A 391 -16.90 -2.38 -10.18
C ALA A 391 -17.32 -3.44 -11.19
N MET A 392 -18.54 -3.27 -11.73
CA MET A 392 -19.10 -4.12 -12.80
C MET A 392 -18.96 -3.41 -14.15
N ILE A 393 -18.35 -4.08 -15.11
CA ILE A 393 -18.05 -3.51 -16.45
C ILE A 393 -18.88 -4.23 -17.50
N ASP A 394 -19.68 -3.48 -18.26
CA ASP A 394 -20.43 -4.01 -19.40
C ASP A 394 -19.50 -4.30 -20.58
N ASN A 395 -19.42 -5.57 -20.98
CA ASN A 395 -18.66 -6.05 -22.13
C ASN A 395 -19.56 -6.68 -23.20
N ASN A 396 -20.74 -6.12 -23.42
CA ASN A 396 -21.62 -6.49 -24.53
C ASN A 396 -21.37 -5.67 -25.81
N GLY A 397 -20.63 -4.58 -25.68
CA GLY A 397 -20.19 -3.74 -26.79
C GLY A 397 -18.82 -4.14 -27.35
N THR A 398 -18.02 -3.13 -27.74
CA THR A 398 -16.64 -3.33 -28.20
C THR A 398 -15.67 -3.48 -27.02
N PRO A 399 -14.56 -4.21 -27.19
CA PRO A 399 -13.54 -4.30 -26.17
C PRO A 399 -12.95 -2.94 -25.75
N GLU A 400 -12.88 -1.99 -26.70
CA GLU A 400 -12.39 -0.63 -26.45
C GLU A 400 -13.33 0.15 -25.51
N ALA A 401 -14.65 -0.04 -25.65
CA ALA A 401 -15.65 0.59 -24.77
C ALA A 401 -15.56 0.02 -23.34
N ALA A 402 -15.38 -1.28 -23.18
CA ALA A 402 -15.19 -1.89 -21.87
C ALA A 402 -13.86 -1.45 -21.22
N ALA A 403 -12.79 -1.35 -22.01
CA ALA A 403 -11.51 -0.83 -21.51
C ALA A 403 -11.63 0.65 -21.10
N ALA A 404 -12.40 1.48 -21.83
CA ALA A 404 -12.64 2.87 -21.47
C ALA A 404 -13.40 3.00 -20.14
N GLN A 405 -14.43 2.18 -19.88
CA GLN A 405 -15.14 2.14 -18.60
C GLN A 405 -14.17 1.86 -17.41
N ILE A 406 -13.26 0.88 -17.57
CA ILE A 406 -12.26 0.58 -16.53
C ILE A 406 -11.38 1.81 -16.27
N LEU A 407 -10.88 2.46 -17.33
CA LEU A 407 -10.01 3.65 -17.20
C LEU A 407 -10.75 4.83 -16.55
N GLU A 408 -12.04 5.00 -16.85
CA GLU A 408 -12.89 6.02 -16.24
C GLU A 408 -13.02 5.78 -14.72
N VAL A 409 -13.32 4.55 -14.30
CA VAL A 409 -13.38 4.20 -12.87
C VAL A 409 -12.05 4.46 -12.17
N LEU A 410 -10.92 4.14 -12.82
CA LEU A 410 -9.58 4.43 -12.30
C LEU A 410 -9.23 5.92 -12.28
N GLY A 411 -10.11 6.79 -12.82
CA GLY A 411 -9.86 8.23 -12.94
C GLY A 411 -8.73 8.58 -13.92
N CYS A 412 -8.44 7.68 -14.85
CA CYS A 412 -7.48 7.88 -15.93
C CYS A 412 -8.28 8.35 -17.16
N SER A 413 -8.35 9.66 -17.37
CA SER A 413 -8.95 10.22 -18.59
C SER A 413 -8.16 9.77 -19.83
N CYS A 414 -8.87 9.36 -20.89
CA CYS A 414 -8.32 9.05 -22.21
C CYS A 414 -7.73 10.29 -22.88
#